data_45a6414b1d56ed01dc53573484e49796
#
_entry.id   45a6414b1d56ed01dc53573484e49796
#
_cell.length_a   1.000
_cell.length_b   1.000
_cell.length_c   1.000
_cell.angle_alpha   90.00
_cell.angle_beta   90.00
_cell.angle_gamma   90.00
#
_symmetry.space_group_name_H-M   'P 1'
#
loop_
_entity.id
_entity.type
_entity.pdbx_description
1 polymer ?
#
loop_
_entity_poly.entity_id
_entity_poly.type
_entity_poly.pdbx_seq_one_letter_code
_entity_poly.pdbx_strand_id
1 'polypeptide(L)'
;VNTSKPLLITEGETDCASAIEAGYINTVSVPLGAGNLHWIEENWDWLNNFDSIIIWSDNDEAGIKMRKECIYRLGTWRTKYISTPEFFEKENGKRVPLKDINDCLQVGGKEFVMNLISEAKDVPVKSVVDYSEIEELDISQMDGVKTGIKPLDDELLKIFYGTLTVLSGRPGSGKTSIIDQTIARTIDDGSPVFLFSKEMPERMSANWFNTIIAGRRNMVERTSRDNRKYYIVPQAIQKKMQAHYNKKLFIYRDDEPNDVDSVLKSAEECVRKFGCKLIVLDNLMMIDLNCSESDKNTAQT
;
A
#
# COMPACT_ATOMS: atom_id res chain seq x y z
N VAL A 1 26.09 2.47 -8.10
CA VAL A 1 25.17 1.34 -8.02
C VAL A 1 25.01 0.74 -9.42
N ASN A 2 25.08 -0.58 -9.55
CA ASN A 2 25.01 -1.30 -10.81
C ASN A 2 23.68 -2.06 -10.89
N THR A 3 22.85 -1.72 -11.85
CA THR A 3 21.50 -2.31 -12.01
C THR A 3 21.51 -3.79 -12.46
N SER A 4 22.63 -4.27 -13.00
CA SER A 4 22.81 -5.69 -13.37
C SER A 4 23.10 -6.62 -12.17
N LYS A 5 23.26 -6.06 -10.97
CA LYS A 5 23.49 -6.81 -9.74
C LYS A 5 22.35 -6.58 -8.76
N PRO A 6 22.05 -7.53 -7.86
CA PRO A 6 21.05 -7.32 -6.84
C PRO A 6 21.33 -6.04 -6.02
N LEU A 7 20.30 -5.25 -5.76
CA LEU A 7 20.38 -4.08 -4.89
C LEU A 7 20.15 -4.52 -3.45
N LEU A 8 21.11 -4.25 -2.55
CA LEU A 8 20.89 -4.43 -1.12
C LEU A 8 20.31 -3.14 -0.52
N ILE A 9 19.17 -3.26 0.16
CA ILE A 9 18.53 -2.17 0.89
C ILE A 9 18.62 -2.49 2.38
N THR A 10 19.29 -1.61 3.14
CA THR A 10 19.45 -1.73 4.59
C THR A 10 18.56 -0.73 5.32
N GLU A 11 18.26 -1.00 6.59
CA GLU A 11 17.45 -0.11 7.41
C GLU A 11 18.20 1.18 7.77
N GLY A 12 19.46 1.06 8.17
CA GLY A 12 20.30 2.15 8.65
C GLY A 12 21.45 2.49 7.71
N GLU A 13 21.94 3.72 7.83
CA GLU A 13 23.13 4.20 7.10
C GLU A 13 24.40 3.48 7.57
N THR A 14 24.48 3.16 8.86
CA THR A 14 25.59 2.39 9.44
C THR A 14 25.66 0.99 8.85
N ASP A 15 24.50 0.34 8.65
CA ASP A 15 24.41 -0.98 8.04
C ASP A 15 24.82 -0.94 6.57
N CYS A 16 24.39 0.10 5.86
CA CYS A 16 24.82 0.35 4.49
C CYS A 16 26.35 0.48 4.40
N ALA A 17 26.95 1.29 5.28
CA ALA A 17 28.40 1.45 5.35
C ALA A 17 29.11 0.13 5.68
N SER A 18 28.57 -0.66 6.60
CA SER A 18 29.10 -1.97 7.00
C SER A 18 29.05 -2.99 5.86
N ALA A 19 27.97 -3.00 5.08
CA ALA A 19 27.86 -3.85 3.89
C ALA A 19 28.88 -3.46 2.81
N ILE A 20 29.08 -2.16 2.59
CA ILE A 20 30.09 -1.63 1.66
C ILE A 20 31.50 -1.99 2.13
N GLU A 21 31.80 -1.83 3.43
CA GLU A 21 33.09 -2.23 4.00
C GLU A 21 33.32 -3.74 3.88
N ALA A 22 32.30 -4.56 4.01
CA ALA A 22 32.39 -6.00 3.77
C ALA A 22 32.70 -6.34 2.31
N GLY A 23 32.46 -5.43 1.36
CA GLY A 23 32.73 -5.58 -0.07
C GLY A 23 31.50 -5.58 -0.97
N TYR A 24 30.29 -5.44 -0.40
CA TYR A 24 29.05 -5.37 -1.18
C TYR A 24 28.68 -3.92 -1.51
N ILE A 25 29.20 -3.41 -2.64
CA ILE A 25 29.10 -1.99 -3.03
C ILE A 25 27.68 -1.61 -3.50
N ASN A 26 26.88 -2.59 -3.95
CA ASN A 26 25.54 -2.35 -4.53
C ASN A 26 24.48 -2.20 -3.44
N THR A 27 24.67 -1.27 -2.53
CA THR A 27 23.93 -1.08 -1.30
C THR A 27 23.43 0.35 -1.15
N VAL A 28 22.23 0.51 -0.60
CA VAL A 28 21.62 1.78 -0.17
C VAL A 28 20.90 1.58 1.17
N SER A 29 20.79 2.66 1.94
CA SER A 29 19.98 2.67 3.17
C SER A 29 18.60 3.30 2.93
N VAL A 30 17.64 2.92 3.76
CA VAL A 30 16.35 3.59 3.82
C VAL A 30 16.54 4.98 4.44
N PRO A 31 16.08 6.06 3.79
CA PRO A 31 16.14 7.40 4.36
C PRO A 31 15.22 7.49 5.60
N LEU A 32 15.72 8.06 6.70
CA LEU A 32 14.96 8.32 7.92
C LEU A 32 14.45 7.06 8.66
N GLY A 33 15.03 5.88 8.41
CA GLY A 33 14.74 4.63 9.12
C GLY A 33 13.40 3.98 8.75
N ALA A 34 13.02 2.93 9.51
CA ALA A 34 11.91 2.03 9.22
C ALA A 34 10.52 2.67 9.10
N GLY A 35 10.32 3.87 9.65
CA GLY A 35 9.00 4.50 9.76
C GLY A 35 8.51 5.22 8.50
N ASN A 36 9.36 5.46 7.53
CA ASN A 36 9.01 6.25 6.34
C ASN A 36 9.34 5.50 5.05
N LEU A 37 8.31 5.11 4.29
CA LEU A 37 8.43 4.39 3.02
C LEU A 37 8.10 5.25 1.78
N HIS A 38 7.98 6.57 1.92
CA HIS A 38 7.78 7.48 0.78
C HIS A 38 8.92 7.42 -0.24
N TRP A 39 10.13 7.06 0.22
CA TRP A 39 11.28 6.89 -0.65
C TRP A 39 11.05 5.87 -1.79
N ILE A 40 10.17 4.88 -1.60
CA ILE A 40 9.82 3.92 -2.65
C ILE A 40 9.08 4.63 -3.80
N GLU A 41 8.14 5.51 -3.46
CA GLU A 41 7.41 6.32 -4.44
C GLU A 41 8.35 7.27 -5.21
N GLU A 42 9.21 7.96 -4.47
CA GLU A 42 10.13 8.95 -5.03
C GLU A 42 11.19 8.33 -5.95
N ASN A 43 11.56 7.07 -5.70
CA ASN A 43 12.59 6.36 -6.45
C ASN A 43 12.04 5.20 -7.29
N TRP A 44 10.72 5.18 -7.56
CA TRP A 44 10.05 4.06 -8.22
C TRP A 44 10.69 3.64 -9.54
N ASP A 45 10.91 4.60 -10.44
CA ASP A 45 11.47 4.34 -11.76
C ASP A 45 12.92 3.83 -11.68
N TRP A 46 13.68 4.31 -10.70
CA TRP A 46 15.03 3.82 -10.45
C TRP A 46 15.04 2.41 -9.89
N LEU A 47 14.17 2.11 -8.91
CA LEU A 47 14.02 0.78 -8.32
C LEU A 47 13.57 -0.27 -9.36
N ASN A 48 12.79 0.13 -10.36
CA ASN A 48 12.35 -0.76 -11.42
C ASN A 48 13.45 -1.18 -12.41
N ASN A 49 14.62 -0.57 -12.35
CA ASN A 49 15.77 -1.03 -13.14
C ASN A 49 16.48 -2.25 -12.52
N PHE A 50 16.07 -2.70 -11.32
CA PHE A 50 16.69 -3.86 -10.66
C PHE A 50 15.81 -5.10 -10.80
N ASP A 51 16.37 -6.16 -11.37
CA ASP A 51 15.72 -7.47 -11.47
C ASP A 51 15.68 -8.19 -10.11
N SER A 52 16.58 -7.86 -9.20
CA SER A 52 16.66 -8.46 -7.86
C SER A 52 16.99 -7.42 -6.80
N ILE A 53 16.26 -7.47 -5.70
CA ILE A 53 16.43 -6.58 -4.54
C ILE A 53 16.52 -7.43 -3.28
N ILE A 54 17.50 -7.16 -2.44
CA ILE A 54 17.72 -7.84 -1.16
C ILE A 54 17.38 -6.85 -0.05
N ILE A 55 16.50 -7.22 0.88
CA ILE A 55 16.16 -6.41 2.05
C ILE A 55 16.84 -7.00 3.28
N TRP A 56 17.63 -6.19 3.96
CA TRP A 56 18.23 -6.55 5.23
C TRP A 56 17.91 -5.49 6.28
N SER A 57 16.95 -5.80 7.14
CA SER A 57 16.49 -4.95 8.24
C SER A 57 16.90 -5.53 9.59
N ASP A 58 16.80 -4.73 10.63
CA ASP A 58 16.95 -5.17 12.01
C ASP A 58 15.94 -6.28 12.35
N ASN A 59 16.27 -7.12 13.32
CA ASN A 59 15.38 -8.19 13.80
C ASN A 59 14.38 -7.71 14.85
N ASP A 60 14.19 -6.42 15.01
CA ASP A 60 13.15 -5.86 15.87
C ASP A 60 11.80 -5.73 15.14
N GLU A 61 10.77 -5.36 15.89
CA GLU A 61 9.41 -5.25 15.36
C GLU A 61 9.31 -4.23 14.21
N ALA A 62 10.02 -3.10 14.32
CA ALA A 62 10.01 -2.04 13.32
C ALA A 62 10.69 -2.51 12.02
N GLY A 63 11.87 -3.14 12.12
CA GLY A 63 12.60 -3.68 10.98
C GLY A 63 11.85 -4.81 10.28
N ILE A 64 11.20 -5.70 11.03
CA ILE A 64 10.38 -6.77 10.47
C ILE A 64 9.18 -6.19 9.72
N LYS A 65 8.53 -5.16 10.26
CA LYS A 65 7.40 -4.48 9.62
C LYS A 65 7.84 -3.77 8.34
N MET A 66 8.93 -3.03 8.38
CA MET A 66 9.53 -2.39 7.21
C MET A 66 9.86 -3.41 6.12
N ARG A 67 10.53 -4.52 6.47
CA ARG A 67 10.88 -5.59 5.53
C ARG A 67 9.65 -6.16 4.84
N LYS A 68 8.60 -6.48 5.57
CA LYS A 68 7.34 -7.00 5.02
C LYS A 68 6.70 -6.01 4.04
N GLU A 69 6.65 -4.74 4.40
CA GLU A 69 6.07 -3.71 3.54
C GLU A 69 6.93 -3.46 2.29
N CYS A 70 8.27 -3.43 2.43
CA CYS A 70 9.17 -3.32 1.27
C CYS A 70 8.98 -4.50 0.30
N ILE A 71 8.93 -5.73 0.81
CA ILE A 71 8.70 -6.94 0.00
C ILE A 71 7.35 -6.83 -0.74
N TYR A 72 6.31 -6.42 -0.03
CA TYR A 72 4.97 -6.27 -0.60
C TYR A 72 4.93 -5.24 -1.74
N ARG A 73 5.54 -4.07 -1.54
CA ARG A 73 5.54 -2.98 -2.52
C ARG A 73 6.49 -3.24 -3.69
N LEU A 74 7.68 -3.78 -3.44
CA LEU A 74 8.69 -4.04 -4.46
C LEU A 74 8.42 -5.32 -5.26
N GLY A 75 7.58 -6.21 -4.76
CA GLY A 75 7.17 -7.45 -5.39
C GLY A 75 7.98 -8.67 -4.95
N THR A 76 7.27 -9.72 -4.54
CA THR A 76 7.86 -10.97 -4.02
C THR A 76 8.74 -11.70 -5.02
N TRP A 77 8.47 -11.56 -6.33
CA TRP A 77 9.19 -12.26 -7.39
C TRP A 77 10.63 -11.78 -7.60
N ARG A 78 10.96 -10.55 -7.18
CA ARG A 78 12.31 -9.98 -7.33
C ARG A 78 12.96 -9.64 -6.00
N THR A 79 12.25 -9.84 -4.89
CA THR A 79 12.75 -9.47 -3.57
C THR A 79 13.21 -10.71 -2.81
N LYS A 80 14.41 -10.62 -2.25
CA LYS A 80 14.97 -11.54 -1.28
C LYS A 80 15.12 -10.85 0.06
N TYR A 81 15.28 -11.60 1.13
CA TYR A 81 15.54 -11.03 2.43
C TYR A 81 16.60 -11.79 3.20
N ILE A 82 17.24 -11.07 4.10
CA ILE A 82 18.20 -11.63 5.07
C ILE A 82 17.59 -11.46 6.47
N SER A 83 17.61 -12.53 7.26
CA SER A 83 17.35 -12.47 8.68
C SER A 83 18.69 -12.57 9.40
N THR A 84 19.06 -11.52 10.14
CA THR A 84 20.27 -11.55 10.98
C THR A 84 20.16 -12.72 11.95
N PRO A 85 21.19 -13.59 12.05
CA PRO A 85 21.21 -14.65 13.07
C PRO A 85 21.09 -14.03 14.48
N GLU A 86 20.46 -14.72 15.40
CA GLU A 86 20.30 -14.22 16.77
C GLU A 86 21.65 -14.08 17.50
N PHE A 87 22.61 -14.92 17.16
CA PHE A 87 23.95 -14.89 17.74
C PHE A 87 25.00 -15.43 16.77
N PHE A 88 26.23 -15.01 16.99
CA PHE A 88 27.42 -15.58 16.38
C PHE A 88 28.16 -16.43 17.43
N GLU A 89 28.52 -17.65 17.07
CA GLU A 89 29.31 -18.54 17.93
C GLU A 89 30.81 -18.44 17.58
N LYS A 90 31.59 -17.90 18.53
CA LYS A 90 33.05 -17.79 18.38
C LYS A 90 33.72 -19.16 18.57
N GLU A 91 34.93 -19.33 18.08
CA GLU A 91 35.73 -20.58 18.21
C GLU A 91 35.86 -21.08 19.64
N ASN A 92 35.76 -20.21 20.63
CA ASN A 92 35.80 -20.54 22.06
C ASN A 92 34.45 -20.96 22.65
N GLY A 93 33.40 -21.15 21.80
CA GLY A 93 32.04 -21.50 22.21
C GLY A 93 31.23 -20.34 22.80
N LYS A 94 31.79 -19.11 22.83
CA LYS A 94 31.05 -17.94 23.34
C LYS A 94 30.06 -17.45 22.29
N ARG A 95 28.78 -17.35 22.65
CA ARG A 95 27.74 -16.76 21.83
C ARG A 95 27.68 -15.25 22.04
N VAL A 96 27.72 -14.51 20.93
CA VAL A 96 27.59 -13.03 20.89
C VAL A 96 26.30 -12.69 20.16
N PRO A 97 25.36 -11.98 20.78
CA PRO A 97 24.13 -11.60 20.12
C PRO A 97 24.43 -10.67 18.94
N LEU A 98 23.63 -10.80 17.87
CA LEU A 98 23.69 -9.96 16.67
C LEU A 98 22.35 -9.28 16.48
N LYS A 99 22.39 -7.98 16.21
CA LYS A 99 21.20 -7.18 15.94
C LYS A 99 21.09 -6.77 14.47
N ASP A 100 22.19 -6.33 13.91
CA ASP A 100 22.30 -5.65 12.63
C ASP A 100 23.53 -6.10 11.80
N ILE A 101 23.73 -5.50 10.65
CA ILE A 101 24.87 -5.79 9.76
C ILE A 101 26.19 -5.36 10.41
N ASN A 102 26.18 -4.26 11.15
CA ASN A 102 27.38 -3.77 11.81
C ASN A 102 27.86 -4.75 12.86
N ASP A 103 26.96 -5.33 13.66
CA ASP A 103 27.30 -6.40 14.59
C ASP A 103 27.87 -7.63 13.87
N CYS A 104 27.26 -8.02 12.75
CA CYS A 104 27.73 -9.12 11.91
C CYS A 104 29.18 -8.87 11.42
N LEU A 105 29.46 -7.64 10.98
CA LEU A 105 30.80 -7.27 10.49
C LEU A 105 31.81 -7.27 11.61
N GLN A 106 31.50 -6.69 12.76
CA GLN A 106 32.42 -6.59 13.90
C GLN A 106 32.79 -7.95 14.51
N VAL A 107 31.84 -8.87 14.53
CA VAL A 107 31.99 -10.16 15.22
C VAL A 107 32.40 -11.26 14.27
N GLY A 108 31.80 -11.34 13.08
CA GLY A 108 32.03 -12.40 12.09
C GLY A 108 32.94 -12.00 10.94
N GLY A 109 33.24 -10.69 10.80
CA GLY A 109 34.08 -10.18 9.73
C GLY A 109 33.41 -10.10 8.36
N LYS A 110 34.20 -9.69 7.37
CA LYS A 110 33.72 -9.44 6.00
C LYS A 110 33.12 -10.69 5.31
N GLU A 111 33.80 -11.81 5.48
CA GLU A 111 33.39 -13.08 4.88
C GLU A 111 32.01 -13.52 5.41
N PHE A 112 31.78 -13.36 6.70
CA PHE A 112 30.49 -13.70 7.30
C PHE A 112 29.34 -12.86 6.74
N VAL A 113 29.54 -11.54 6.61
CA VAL A 113 28.53 -10.64 6.00
C VAL A 113 28.28 -11.02 4.53
N MET A 114 29.34 -11.29 3.76
CA MET A 114 29.19 -11.67 2.35
C MET A 114 28.49 -13.02 2.18
N ASN A 115 28.72 -13.98 3.08
CA ASN A 115 28.01 -15.27 3.08
C ASN A 115 26.53 -15.08 3.35
N LEU A 116 26.14 -14.26 4.34
CA LEU A 116 24.73 -13.94 4.60
C LEU A 116 24.05 -13.27 3.40
N ILE A 117 24.76 -12.40 2.67
CA ILE A 117 24.23 -11.78 1.45
C ILE A 117 24.05 -12.83 0.34
N SER A 118 24.99 -13.74 0.17
CA SER A 118 24.91 -14.80 -0.85
C SER A 118 23.81 -15.82 -0.55
N GLU A 119 23.46 -16.01 0.72
CA GLU A 119 22.42 -16.92 1.21
C GLU A 119 21.07 -16.21 1.42
N ALA A 120 20.90 -15.00 0.86
CA ALA A 120 19.63 -14.27 0.95
C ALA A 120 18.45 -15.15 0.47
N LYS A 121 17.45 -15.25 1.31
CA LYS A 121 16.31 -16.15 1.12
C LYS A 121 15.30 -15.54 0.16
N ASP A 122 14.80 -16.35 -0.75
CA ASP A 122 13.64 -15.99 -1.54
C ASP A 122 12.40 -15.82 -0.64
N VAL A 123 11.53 -14.90 -1.00
CA VAL A 123 10.25 -14.77 -0.29
C VAL A 123 9.41 -15.99 -0.61
N PRO A 124 9.08 -16.83 0.37
CA PRO A 124 8.35 -18.06 0.10
C PRO A 124 6.95 -17.75 -0.42
N VAL A 125 6.65 -18.15 -1.64
CA VAL A 125 5.29 -18.19 -2.17
C VAL A 125 4.65 -19.46 -1.67
N LYS A 126 4.15 -19.44 -0.45
CA LYS A 126 3.40 -20.56 0.10
C LYS A 126 1.96 -20.45 -0.36
N SER A 127 1.60 -21.18 -1.39
CA SER A 127 0.23 -21.28 -1.88
C SER A 127 -0.68 -22.12 -0.98
N VAL A 128 -0.11 -22.90 -0.09
CA VAL A 128 -0.82 -23.80 0.83
C VAL A 128 -0.07 -23.85 2.16
N VAL A 129 -0.81 -23.82 3.23
CA VAL A 129 -0.32 -24.03 4.61
C VAL A 129 -1.12 -25.15 5.25
N ASP A 130 -0.48 -25.98 6.06
CA ASP A 130 -1.19 -26.97 6.86
C ASP A 130 -2.08 -26.27 7.91
N TYR A 131 -3.30 -26.78 8.10
CA TYR A 131 -4.25 -26.19 9.05
C TYR A 131 -3.68 -26.12 10.48
N SER A 132 -2.87 -27.08 10.86
CA SER A 132 -2.23 -27.13 12.18
C SER A 132 -1.13 -26.08 12.38
N GLU A 133 -0.63 -25.48 11.29
CA GLU A 133 0.35 -24.39 11.31
C GLU A 133 -0.31 -22.98 11.34
N ILE A 134 -1.66 -22.92 11.24
CA ILE A 134 -2.39 -21.66 11.27
C ILE A 134 -2.52 -21.21 12.72
N GLU A 135 -1.88 -20.09 13.03
CA GLU A 135 -2.01 -19.47 14.35
C GLU A 135 -3.42 -18.91 14.57
N GLU A 136 -3.88 -18.93 15.81
CA GLU A 136 -5.17 -18.34 16.18
C GLU A 136 -5.15 -16.83 15.90
N LEU A 137 -6.18 -16.35 15.21
CA LEU A 137 -6.29 -14.96 14.77
C LEU A 137 -7.02 -14.13 15.82
N ASP A 138 -6.35 -13.18 16.43
CA ASP A 138 -6.99 -12.13 17.22
C ASP A 138 -7.48 -11.00 16.30
N ILE A 139 -8.77 -11.02 15.98
CA ILE A 139 -9.42 -10.02 15.11
C ILE A 139 -9.24 -8.60 15.65
N SER A 140 -9.09 -8.40 16.96
CA SER A 140 -8.92 -7.07 17.55
C SER A 140 -7.61 -6.40 17.15
N GLN A 141 -6.59 -7.20 16.82
CA GLN A 141 -5.26 -6.74 16.39
C GLN A 141 -5.12 -6.61 14.88
N MET A 142 -6.11 -7.06 14.11
CA MET A 142 -6.06 -6.93 12.66
C MET A 142 -6.12 -5.46 12.22
N ASP A 143 -5.26 -5.12 11.27
CA ASP A 143 -5.28 -3.82 10.61
C ASP A 143 -6.41 -3.72 9.57
N GLY A 144 -6.91 -2.50 9.37
CA GLY A 144 -7.97 -2.23 8.42
C GLY A 144 -8.36 -0.76 8.42
N VAL A 145 -9.31 -0.40 7.57
CA VAL A 145 -9.86 0.95 7.48
C VAL A 145 -11.22 1.05 8.14
N LYS A 146 -11.53 2.21 8.72
CA LYS A 146 -12.85 2.52 9.26
C LYS A 146 -13.68 3.25 8.22
N THR A 147 -14.99 3.07 8.28
CA THR A 147 -15.91 3.79 7.39
C THR A 147 -16.09 5.25 7.78
N GLY A 148 -15.81 5.60 9.04
CA GLY A 148 -16.10 6.91 9.62
C GLY A 148 -17.59 7.10 9.97
N ILE A 149 -18.39 6.04 9.82
CA ILE A 149 -19.79 6.01 10.19
C ILE A 149 -19.92 5.17 11.45
N LYS A 150 -20.02 5.88 12.60
CA LYS A 150 -19.93 5.23 13.91
C LYS A 150 -20.79 3.99 14.09
N PRO A 151 -22.12 3.97 13.77
CA PRO A 151 -22.92 2.75 13.93
C PRO A 151 -22.40 1.57 13.07
N LEU A 152 -21.84 1.86 11.90
CA LEU A 152 -21.31 0.83 11.02
C LEU A 152 -19.95 0.32 11.53
N ASP A 153 -19.10 1.23 12.01
CA ASP A 153 -17.82 0.87 12.59
C ASP A 153 -17.96 0.11 13.93
N ASP A 154 -19.02 0.39 14.70
CA ASP A 154 -19.30 -0.34 15.95
C ASP A 154 -19.71 -1.81 15.66
N GLU A 155 -20.34 -2.10 14.52
CA GLU A 155 -20.73 -3.46 14.10
C GLU A 155 -19.62 -4.20 13.33
N LEU A 156 -18.95 -3.51 12.40
CA LEU A 156 -17.95 -4.12 11.52
C LEU A 156 -16.54 -4.15 12.14
N LEU A 157 -16.29 -3.33 13.18
CA LEU A 157 -14.98 -2.99 13.70
C LEU A 157 -14.12 -2.23 12.68
N LYS A 158 -13.80 -2.87 11.57
CA LYS A 158 -13.01 -2.32 10.45
C LYS A 158 -13.35 -3.09 9.15
N ILE A 159 -13.05 -2.50 8.02
CA ILE A 159 -12.84 -3.21 6.76
C ILE A 159 -11.38 -3.68 6.80
N PHE A 160 -11.17 -4.96 7.08
CA PHE A 160 -9.84 -5.51 7.30
C PHE A 160 -9.03 -5.58 6.01
N TYR A 161 -7.71 -5.36 6.11
CA TYR A 161 -6.84 -5.53 4.97
C TYR A 161 -6.84 -6.99 4.48
N GLY A 162 -6.74 -7.17 3.16
CA GLY A 162 -6.80 -8.48 2.52
C GLY A 162 -8.20 -9.07 2.39
N THR A 163 -9.26 -8.30 2.70
CA THR A 163 -10.65 -8.72 2.50
C THR A 163 -11.31 -8.00 1.34
N LEU A 164 -12.31 -8.63 0.75
CA LEU A 164 -13.23 -8.04 -0.21
C LEU A 164 -14.54 -7.68 0.49
N THR A 165 -14.92 -6.40 0.43
CA THR A 165 -16.20 -5.93 0.96
C THR A 165 -17.09 -5.50 -0.19
N VAL A 166 -18.32 -6.04 -0.26
CA VAL A 166 -19.30 -5.68 -1.27
C VAL A 166 -20.41 -4.85 -0.63
N LEU A 167 -20.59 -3.61 -1.14
CA LEU A 167 -21.69 -2.74 -0.76
C LEU A 167 -22.79 -2.80 -1.81
N SER A 168 -23.95 -3.36 -1.45
CA SER A 168 -25.11 -3.49 -2.33
C SER A 168 -26.30 -2.67 -1.83
N GLY A 169 -27.17 -2.27 -2.74
CA GLY A 169 -28.38 -1.51 -2.41
C GLY A 169 -29.07 -0.94 -3.64
N ARG A 170 -30.31 -0.50 -3.48
CA ARG A 170 -31.12 0.09 -4.56
C ARG A 170 -30.47 1.37 -5.12
N PRO A 171 -30.72 1.73 -6.38
CA PRO A 171 -30.31 3.05 -6.90
C PRO A 171 -30.80 4.18 -5.98
N GLY A 172 -29.95 5.17 -5.75
CA GLY A 172 -30.27 6.31 -4.87
C GLY A 172 -30.25 6.02 -3.36
N SER A 173 -29.84 4.81 -2.91
CA SER A 173 -29.76 4.48 -1.48
C SER A 173 -28.58 5.09 -0.73
N GLY A 174 -27.69 5.82 -1.42
CA GLY A 174 -26.54 6.48 -0.80
C GLY A 174 -25.25 5.66 -0.77
N LYS A 175 -25.13 4.60 -1.58
CA LYS A 175 -23.90 3.77 -1.67
C LYS A 175 -22.63 4.63 -1.88
N THR A 176 -22.63 5.44 -2.92
CA THR A 176 -21.49 6.34 -3.23
C THR A 176 -21.20 7.31 -2.08
N SER A 177 -22.22 7.78 -1.35
CA SER A 177 -21.99 8.65 -0.18
C SER A 177 -21.30 7.92 0.98
N ILE A 178 -21.63 6.65 1.20
CA ILE A 178 -20.93 5.79 2.19
C ILE A 178 -19.49 5.54 1.74
N ILE A 179 -19.29 5.26 0.46
CA ILE A 179 -17.97 5.06 -0.15
C ILE A 179 -17.12 6.32 0.02
N ASP A 180 -17.63 7.49 -0.35
CA ASP A 180 -16.92 8.76 -0.23
C ASP A 180 -16.54 9.08 1.23
N GLN A 181 -17.43 8.81 2.17
CA GLN A 181 -17.16 8.96 3.59
C GLN A 181 -16.02 8.02 4.05
N THR A 182 -16.05 6.76 3.58
CA THR A 182 -15.02 5.77 3.88
C THR A 182 -13.67 6.18 3.28
N ILE A 183 -13.64 6.67 2.03
CA ILE A 183 -12.44 7.21 1.39
C ILE A 183 -11.86 8.35 2.21
N ALA A 184 -12.68 9.35 2.56
CA ALA A 184 -12.22 10.49 3.34
C ALA A 184 -11.65 10.05 4.69
N ARG A 185 -12.34 9.16 5.39
CA ARG A 185 -11.88 8.63 6.67
C ARG A 185 -10.56 7.88 6.55
N THR A 186 -10.40 7.03 5.53
CA THR A 186 -9.17 6.28 5.27
C THR A 186 -7.99 7.23 5.05
N ILE A 187 -8.22 8.33 4.31
CA ILE A 187 -7.18 9.34 4.05
C ILE A 187 -6.84 10.14 5.31
N ASP A 188 -7.83 10.48 6.14
CA ASP A 188 -7.61 11.17 7.40
C ASP A 188 -6.83 10.30 8.39
N ASP A 189 -7.00 8.98 8.35
CA ASP A 189 -6.22 8.00 9.11
C ASP A 189 -4.81 7.76 8.52
N GLY A 190 -4.45 8.48 7.43
CA GLY A 190 -3.09 8.50 6.86
C GLY A 190 -2.84 7.55 5.71
N SER A 191 -3.86 6.84 5.21
CA SER A 191 -3.70 5.85 4.14
C SER A 191 -4.21 6.36 2.81
N PRO A 192 -3.42 6.30 1.71
CA PRO A 192 -3.88 6.64 0.38
C PRO A 192 -4.92 5.64 -0.16
N VAL A 193 -5.75 6.11 -1.09
CA VAL A 193 -6.87 5.36 -1.67
C VAL A 193 -6.83 5.43 -3.19
N PHE A 194 -7.11 4.30 -3.85
CA PHE A 194 -7.41 4.24 -5.27
C PHE A 194 -8.92 4.15 -5.48
N LEU A 195 -9.46 4.96 -6.39
CA LEU A 195 -10.87 4.98 -6.76
C LEU A 195 -11.02 4.77 -8.27
N PHE A 196 -11.68 3.68 -8.66
CA PHE A 196 -12.27 3.52 -9.97
C PHE A 196 -13.75 3.93 -9.89
N SER A 197 -14.16 4.94 -10.66
CA SER A 197 -15.56 5.34 -10.79
C SER A 197 -15.80 5.82 -12.22
N LYS A 198 -16.56 5.04 -12.98
CA LYS A 198 -16.94 5.35 -14.38
C LYS A 198 -18.43 5.65 -14.51
N GLU A 199 -19.16 5.74 -13.39
CA GLU A 199 -20.57 6.13 -13.41
C GLU A 199 -20.74 7.62 -13.77
N MET A 200 -19.75 8.43 -13.40
CA MET A 200 -19.66 9.85 -13.72
C MET A 200 -18.26 10.20 -14.23
N PRO A 201 -18.13 11.19 -15.14
CA PRO A 201 -16.82 11.72 -15.50
C PRO A 201 -16.01 12.14 -14.26
N GLU A 202 -14.67 11.98 -14.32
CA GLU A 202 -13.76 12.23 -13.18
C GLU A 202 -13.98 13.60 -12.51
N ARG A 203 -14.26 14.65 -13.31
CA ARG A 203 -14.54 16.00 -12.79
C ARG A 203 -15.85 16.07 -12.00
N MET A 204 -16.85 15.34 -12.45
CA MET A 204 -18.15 15.26 -11.75
C MET A 204 -18.03 14.43 -10.48
N SER A 205 -17.33 13.31 -10.55
CA SER A 205 -17.01 12.46 -9.41
C SER A 205 -16.24 13.24 -8.33
N ALA A 206 -15.20 13.98 -8.70
CA ALA A 206 -14.45 14.84 -7.78
C ALA A 206 -15.31 15.95 -7.18
N ASN A 207 -16.21 16.57 -7.96
CA ASN A 207 -17.12 17.60 -7.45
C ASN A 207 -18.15 16.99 -6.49
N TRP A 208 -18.65 15.80 -6.78
CA TRP A 208 -19.57 15.07 -5.92
C TRP A 208 -18.91 14.72 -4.59
N PHE A 209 -17.73 14.14 -4.63
CA PHE A 209 -16.90 13.87 -3.45
C PHE A 209 -16.69 15.13 -2.60
N ASN A 210 -16.28 16.24 -3.21
CA ASN A 210 -16.12 17.51 -2.53
C ASN A 210 -17.42 17.97 -1.86
N THR A 211 -18.56 17.78 -2.51
CA THR A 211 -19.88 18.18 -1.99
C THR A 211 -20.25 17.36 -0.75
N ILE A 212 -20.01 16.05 -0.78
CA ILE A 212 -20.29 15.16 0.35
C ILE A 212 -19.40 15.49 1.54
N ILE A 213 -18.08 15.62 1.31
CA ILE A 213 -17.10 15.76 2.38
C ILE A 213 -17.07 17.18 2.96
N ALA A 214 -17.32 18.21 2.16
CA ALA A 214 -17.37 19.58 2.67
C ALA A 214 -18.42 19.77 3.79
N GLY A 215 -19.50 19.00 3.72
CA GLY A 215 -20.62 19.13 4.64
C GLY A 215 -21.39 20.44 4.47
N ARG A 216 -22.63 20.43 4.90
CA ARG A 216 -23.58 21.53 4.67
C ARG A 216 -23.11 22.92 5.18
N ARG A 217 -22.32 22.94 6.23
CA ARG A 217 -21.81 24.19 6.84
C ARG A 217 -20.81 24.93 5.95
N ASN A 218 -20.15 24.21 5.05
CA ASN A 218 -19.14 24.74 4.15
C ASN A 218 -19.66 24.99 2.73
N MET A 219 -20.98 24.85 2.52
CA MET A 219 -21.64 25.07 1.24
C MET A 219 -22.31 26.44 1.20
N VAL A 220 -22.41 27.00 0.00
CA VAL A 220 -23.14 28.24 -0.26
C VAL A 220 -24.36 27.93 -1.11
N GLU A 221 -25.53 28.44 -0.70
CA GLU A 221 -26.75 28.34 -1.48
C GLU A 221 -26.65 29.25 -2.73
N ARG A 222 -27.06 28.73 -3.86
CA ARG A 222 -27.22 29.42 -5.13
C ARG A 222 -28.60 29.18 -5.69
N THR A 223 -29.06 30.09 -6.54
CA THR A 223 -30.32 29.94 -7.25
C THR A 223 -30.03 29.79 -8.74
N SER A 224 -30.58 28.75 -9.36
CA SER A 224 -30.48 28.53 -10.81
C SER A 224 -31.37 29.52 -11.59
N ARG A 225 -31.20 29.55 -12.92
CA ARG A 225 -32.04 30.36 -13.81
C ARG A 225 -33.53 30.02 -13.70
N ASP A 226 -33.82 28.76 -13.35
CA ASP A 226 -35.20 28.24 -13.16
C ASP A 226 -35.69 28.43 -11.73
N ASN A 227 -35.08 29.32 -10.97
CA ASN A 227 -35.42 29.64 -9.57
C ASN A 227 -35.33 28.44 -8.60
N ARG A 228 -34.51 27.42 -8.91
CA ARG A 228 -34.24 26.28 -8.04
C ARG A 228 -33.00 26.55 -7.19
N LYS A 229 -33.13 26.27 -5.92
CA LYS A 229 -32.01 26.36 -4.97
C LYS A 229 -31.09 25.15 -5.11
N TYR A 230 -29.80 25.39 -5.14
CA TYR A 230 -28.75 24.37 -5.11
C TYR A 230 -27.56 24.83 -4.28
N TYR A 231 -26.73 23.89 -3.89
CA TYR A 231 -25.58 24.18 -3.03
C TYR A 231 -24.28 23.92 -3.77
N ILE A 232 -23.30 24.77 -3.57
CA ILE A 232 -21.95 24.64 -4.12
C ILE A 232 -20.92 24.75 -3.03
N VAL A 233 -19.81 24.05 -3.20
CA VAL A 233 -18.62 24.22 -2.37
C VAL A 233 -17.80 25.39 -2.93
N PRO A 234 -17.54 26.46 -2.13
CA PRO A 234 -16.75 27.60 -2.58
C PRO A 234 -15.35 27.21 -3.04
N GLN A 235 -14.81 27.88 -4.05
CA GLN A 235 -13.51 27.59 -4.64
C GLN A 235 -12.37 27.57 -3.59
N ALA A 236 -12.43 28.46 -2.59
CA ALA A 236 -11.44 28.48 -1.51
C ALA A 236 -11.45 27.20 -0.67
N ILE A 237 -12.63 26.62 -0.44
CA ILE A 237 -12.78 25.31 0.25
C ILE A 237 -12.29 24.19 -0.66
N GLN A 238 -12.67 24.19 -1.95
CA GLN A 238 -12.22 23.18 -2.91
C GLN A 238 -10.68 23.13 -3.00
N LYS A 239 -10.00 24.30 -3.04
CA LYS A 239 -8.52 24.34 -3.04
C LYS A 239 -7.92 23.75 -1.77
N LYS A 240 -8.52 23.99 -0.60
CA LYS A 240 -8.06 23.38 0.65
C LYS A 240 -8.23 21.84 0.63
N MET A 241 -9.36 21.36 0.12
CA MET A 241 -9.61 19.93 -0.05
C MET A 241 -8.63 19.32 -1.04
N GLN A 242 -8.40 19.94 -2.20
CA GLN A 242 -7.40 19.47 -3.17
C GLN A 242 -6.01 19.38 -2.56
N ALA A 243 -5.60 20.35 -1.74
CA ALA A 243 -4.32 20.31 -1.04
C ALA A 243 -4.27 19.16 0.00
N HIS A 244 -5.37 18.91 0.71
CA HIS A 244 -5.46 17.84 1.71
C HIS A 244 -5.41 16.45 1.09
N TYR A 245 -6.08 16.25 -0.06
CA TYR A 245 -6.16 14.97 -0.77
C TYR A 245 -5.04 14.77 -1.81
N ASN A 246 -4.16 15.75 -1.98
CA ASN A 246 -3.02 15.65 -2.89
C ASN A 246 -2.14 14.46 -2.54
N LYS A 247 -1.83 13.61 -3.52
CA LYS A 247 -1.07 12.36 -3.37
C LYS A 247 -1.67 11.34 -2.39
N LYS A 248 -2.96 11.46 -2.08
CA LYS A 248 -3.67 10.54 -1.19
C LYS A 248 -4.92 9.93 -1.81
N LEU A 249 -5.57 10.63 -2.74
CA LEU A 249 -6.69 10.11 -3.52
C LEU A 249 -6.30 10.04 -4.99
N PHE A 250 -6.27 8.82 -5.52
CA PHE A 250 -5.95 8.52 -6.91
C PHE A 250 -7.21 8.05 -7.61
N ILE A 251 -7.67 8.81 -8.61
CA ILE A 251 -8.88 8.50 -9.37
C ILE A 251 -8.46 7.96 -10.73
N TYR A 252 -9.04 6.82 -11.13
CA TYR A 252 -8.82 6.22 -12.43
C TYR A 252 -9.32 7.15 -13.53
N ARG A 253 -8.53 7.35 -14.58
CA ARG A 253 -8.82 8.32 -15.64
C ARG A 253 -9.94 7.87 -16.56
N ASP A 254 -10.71 8.84 -17.06
CA ASP A 254 -11.83 8.59 -17.97
C ASP A 254 -11.38 8.07 -19.35
N ASP A 255 -10.19 8.47 -19.80
CA ASP A 255 -9.60 8.13 -21.10
C ASP A 255 -8.86 6.77 -21.11
N GLU A 256 -8.72 6.12 -19.96
CA GLU A 256 -8.12 4.79 -19.86
C GLU A 256 -9.14 3.66 -20.10
N PRO A 257 -8.71 2.49 -20.61
CA PRO A 257 -9.56 1.33 -20.79
C PRO A 257 -10.24 0.87 -19.49
N ASN A 258 -11.45 0.35 -19.56
CA ASN A 258 -12.18 -0.15 -18.40
C ASN A 258 -12.27 -1.68 -18.33
N ASP A 259 -11.39 -2.39 -19.04
CA ASP A 259 -11.24 -3.83 -18.87
C ASP A 259 -10.61 -4.16 -17.52
N VAL A 260 -10.91 -5.37 -17.01
CA VAL A 260 -10.48 -5.84 -15.69
C VAL A 260 -8.97 -5.73 -15.50
N ASP A 261 -8.20 -6.16 -16.50
CA ASP A 261 -6.74 -6.25 -16.39
C ASP A 261 -6.11 -4.85 -16.28
N SER A 262 -6.59 -3.88 -17.09
CA SER A 262 -6.13 -2.49 -17.03
C SER A 262 -6.45 -1.82 -15.69
N VAL A 263 -7.66 -2.04 -15.18
CA VAL A 263 -8.08 -1.47 -13.88
C VAL A 263 -7.29 -2.09 -12.73
N LEU A 264 -7.16 -3.43 -12.70
CA LEU A 264 -6.42 -4.12 -11.64
C LEU A 264 -4.94 -3.79 -11.67
N LYS A 265 -4.33 -3.70 -12.86
CA LYS A 265 -2.93 -3.28 -13.01
C LYS A 265 -2.70 -1.88 -12.45
N SER A 266 -3.58 -0.94 -12.77
CA SER A 266 -3.47 0.44 -12.26
C SER A 266 -3.68 0.51 -10.74
N ALA A 267 -4.60 -0.29 -10.19
CA ALA A 267 -4.80 -0.42 -8.76
C ALA A 267 -3.55 -0.99 -8.08
N GLU A 268 -2.96 -2.05 -8.64
CA GLU A 268 -1.74 -2.67 -8.15
C GLU A 268 -0.56 -1.68 -8.18
N GLU A 269 -0.38 -0.93 -9.26
CA GLU A 269 0.65 0.11 -9.33
C GLU A 269 0.45 1.19 -8.27
N CYS A 270 -0.80 1.61 -8.00
CA CYS A 270 -1.10 2.56 -6.94
C CYS A 270 -0.80 1.99 -5.54
N VAL A 271 -1.08 0.71 -5.31
CA VAL A 271 -0.71 0.04 -4.06
C VAL A 271 0.82 0.02 -3.90
N ARG A 272 1.54 -0.37 -4.94
CA ARG A 272 3.00 -0.49 -4.89
C ARG A 272 3.69 0.86 -4.79
N LYS A 273 3.35 1.80 -5.67
CA LYS A 273 4.01 3.10 -5.75
C LYS A 273 3.62 4.02 -4.60
N PHE A 274 2.33 4.12 -4.29
CA PHE A 274 1.80 5.11 -3.33
C PHE A 274 1.40 4.52 -1.99
N GLY A 275 1.39 3.18 -1.86
CA GLY A 275 1.00 2.49 -0.64
C GLY A 275 -0.50 2.55 -0.35
N CYS A 276 -1.35 2.59 -1.40
CA CYS A 276 -2.80 2.57 -1.22
C CYS A 276 -3.24 1.37 -0.38
N LYS A 277 -4.07 1.61 0.63
CA LYS A 277 -4.59 0.57 1.54
C LYS A 277 -6.06 0.23 1.25
N LEU A 278 -6.77 1.09 0.53
CA LEU A 278 -8.14 0.88 0.11
C LEU A 278 -8.24 1.03 -1.41
N ILE A 279 -8.80 0.01 -2.06
CA ILE A 279 -9.15 0.02 -3.47
C ILE A 279 -10.67 0.04 -3.55
N VAL A 280 -11.22 1.02 -4.25
CA VAL A 280 -12.66 1.19 -4.44
C VAL A 280 -13.01 1.04 -5.91
N LEU A 281 -13.98 0.17 -6.20
CA LEU A 281 -14.55 -0.04 -7.53
C LEU A 281 -16.04 0.33 -7.50
N ASP A 282 -16.38 1.55 -7.93
CA ASP A 282 -17.75 2.10 -7.96
C ASP A 282 -18.14 2.44 -9.41
N ASN A 283 -18.92 1.60 -10.12
CA ASN A 283 -19.42 0.29 -9.72
C ASN A 283 -18.86 -0.80 -10.64
N LEU A 284 -18.99 -2.06 -10.26
CA LEU A 284 -18.51 -3.21 -11.05
C LEU A 284 -19.18 -3.34 -12.42
N MET A 285 -20.36 -2.80 -12.61
CA MET A 285 -21.07 -2.85 -13.89
C MET A 285 -20.38 -2.08 -15.01
N MET A 286 -19.48 -1.15 -14.65
CA MET A 286 -18.72 -0.33 -15.59
C MET A 286 -17.40 -0.98 -16.00
N ILE A 287 -17.02 -2.09 -15.36
CA ILE A 287 -15.84 -2.86 -15.73
C ILE A 287 -16.20 -3.86 -16.81
N ASP A 288 -15.45 -3.85 -17.92
CA ASP A 288 -15.62 -4.85 -18.97
C ASP A 288 -14.91 -6.15 -18.55
N LEU A 289 -15.74 -7.16 -18.26
CA LEU A 289 -15.27 -8.47 -17.79
C LEU A 289 -14.71 -9.36 -18.89
N ASN A 290 -14.65 -8.89 -20.17
CA ASN A 290 -14.20 -9.69 -21.31
C ASN A 290 -14.92 -11.05 -21.44
N CYS A 291 -16.12 -11.17 -20.85
CA CYS A 291 -16.94 -12.37 -20.91
C CYS A 291 -17.82 -12.35 -22.15
N SER A 292 -18.15 -13.52 -22.69
CA SER A 292 -19.16 -13.64 -23.74
C SER A 292 -20.51 -13.03 -23.28
N GLU A 293 -21.37 -12.60 -24.19
CA GLU A 293 -22.67 -12.01 -23.80
C GLU A 293 -23.54 -12.96 -22.93
N SER A 294 -23.38 -14.28 -23.11
CA SER A 294 -24.02 -15.30 -22.27
C SER A 294 -23.48 -15.30 -20.83
N ASP A 295 -22.19 -15.03 -20.64
CA ASP A 295 -21.53 -15.06 -19.35
C ASP A 295 -21.74 -13.74 -18.57
N LYS A 296 -21.91 -12.61 -19.30
CA LYS A 296 -22.22 -11.29 -18.69
C LYS A 296 -23.53 -11.31 -17.91
N ASN A 297 -24.55 -12.02 -18.40
CA ASN A 297 -25.83 -12.15 -17.71
C ASN A 297 -25.76 -13.03 -16.46
N THR A 298 -24.84 -13.99 -16.41
CA THR A 298 -24.65 -14.90 -15.26
C THR A 298 -23.76 -14.26 -14.18
N ALA A 299 -22.83 -13.40 -14.56
CA ALA A 299 -21.95 -12.71 -13.62
C ALA A 299 -22.60 -11.48 -12.94
N GLN A 300 -23.76 -11.03 -13.44
CA GLN A 300 -24.51 -9.88 -12.90
C GLN A 300 -25.73 -10.28 -12.06
N THR A 301 -26.08 -11.55 -12.01
CA THR A 301 -27.12 -12.12 -11.13
C THR A 301 -26.53 -12.70 -9.87
#